data_623ccf57abeb670058a86962e6575dd9
#
_entry.id   623ccf57abeb670058a86962e6575dd9
#
_cell.length_a   1.000
_cell.length_b   1.000
_cell.length_c   1.000
_cell.angle_alpha   90.00
_cell.angle_beta   90.00
_cell.angle_gamma   90.00
#
_symmetry.space_group_name_H-M   'P 1'
#
loop_
_entity.id
_entity.type
_entity.pdbx_description
1 polymer ?
#
loop_
_entity_poly.entity_id
_entity_poly.type
_entity_poly.pdbx_seq_one_letter_code
_entity_poly.pdbx_strand_id
1 'polypeptide(L)'
;MTSRRKKWGAAVAVAIAASAMATTTQAAGAKPAASKQGGEISVGILNTISGWCFANALTGDALGATRMVYESLVERDSRGRFIPHLAESWASSEGGKVWTFKLRAGIKYSNGEDFNAASVKQNIDIGRGLTSAPGFSTRYASTGIGINANIMSVDAVDTTTVKITLERPDNDFLGLMYRAGRYVMRAPAQIADPNTCSTNGIGTGPFKIVSYNPNELVVERNPLYWRKDSAGVQMPYLNKITVVVVKEASQRAAAVRKGVLDAASFTTGEATFVKDLQNRKSVVTEYAGNAGSWGQWVPNQNKAGSPFKYQNCRLAAAFAINWPAYNKVRLKGMGVYSGSIVGKEHIMYTRSGAPTYNLAKAKEFVTKCNADLTAAGVTTGFKLTLYADTSTQSLNNTKEVQKYLEAAGITMNPIFQAESAVLIASIYRGGGNLYDFAEGTPAEGPGSGYVLPFFVTGAFPANSTNPIAKTPFGIGYNKVVALGNHSDTQVDTLLYAAQAETNATLRKQKFQAATAHIQATGMAIPTLHTATYTFVNKKSKLKGIGLLKNPDGKTFAPTRDIKGLEWTGVWQER
;
A
#
# COMPACT_ATOMS: atom_id res chain seq x y z
N MET A 1 17.82 -74.78 -21.47
CA MET A 1 18.22 -75.33 -22.78
C MET A 1 18.87 -74.29 -23.59
N THR A 2 20.13 -74.44 -23.82
CA THR A 2 21.02 -74.13 -24.95
C THR A 2 21.18 -72.62 -25.26
N SER A 3 22.29 -72.02 -24.88
CA SER A 3 23.74 -72.10 -25.21
C SER A 3 24.06 -71.65 -26.63
N ARG A 4 24.91 -70.65 -26.75
CA ARG A 4 26.27 -70.61 -27.35
C ARG A 4 26.65 -69.14 -27.74
N ARG A 5 27.63 -68.60 -27.08
CA ARG A 5 29.08 -68.55 -27.27
C ARG A 5 29.57 -67.78 -28.51
N LYS A 6 30.24 -66.72 -28.21
CA LYS A 6 31.55 -66.18 -28.63
C LYS A 6 32.05 -66.41 -30.06
N LYS A 7 32.55 -65.30 -30.68
CA LYS A 7 33.95 -65.33 -31.18
C LYS A 7 34.48 -63.91 -31.39
N TRP A 8 35.71 -63.73 -31.00
CA TRP A 8 36.60 -62.60 -31.24
C TRP A 8 37.13 -62.64 -32.67
N GLY A 9 37.46 -61.43 -33.22
CA GLY A 9 38.28 -61.26 -34.43
C GLY A 9 38.83 -59.87 -34.48
N ALA A 10 40.13 -59.72 -34.19
CA ALA A 10 40.94 -58.53 -34.41
C ALA A 10 41.40 -58.46 -35.88
N ALA A 11 41.40 -57.27 -36.49
CA ALA A 11 42.26 -56.94 -37.62
C ALA A 11 42.33 -55.43 -37.86
N VAL A 12 43.48 -54.86 -37.58
CA VAL A 12 44.35 -54.05 -38.42
C VAL A 12 43.81 -52.73 -38.98
N ALA A 13 44.48 -51.66 -38.53
CA ALA A 13 44.41 -50.29 -39.02
C ALA A 13 44.91 -50.11 -40.46
N VAL A 14 44.19 -49.34 -41.26
CA VAL A 14 44.73 -48.69 -42.46
C VAL A 14 44.32 -47.22 -42.38
N ALA A 15 45.32 -46.34 -42.24
CA ALA A 15 45.17 -44.88 -42.32
C ALA A 15 44.95 -44.49 -43.77
N ILE A 16 43.83 -43.86 -44.09
CA ILE A 16 43.65 -43.09 -45.31
C ILE A 16 43.36 -41.66 -44.91
N ALA A 17 44.32 -40.77 -45.19
CA ALA A 17 44.15 -39.34 -45.09
C ALA A 17 43.18 -38.87 -46.19
N ALA A 18 41.97 -38.49 -45.81
CA ALA A 18 41.03 -37.80 -46.66
C ALA A 18 40.95 -36.33 -46.18
N SER A 19 41.47 -35.44 -47.00
CA SER A 19 41.34 -33.99 -46.85
C SER A 19 39.87 -33.61 -46.88
N ALA A 20 39.26 -33.35 -45.73
CA ALA A 20 37.94 -32.80 -45.66
C ALA A 20 38.04 -31.26 -45.79
N MET A 21 37.62 -30.71 -46.92
CA MET A 21 37.28 -29.31 -47.06
C MET A 21 36.16 -28.98 -46.04
N ALA A 22 36.52 -28.28 -44.98
CA ALA A 22 35.56 -27.71 -44.07
C ALA A 22 34.83 -26.56 -44.81
N THR A 23 33.63 -26.85 -45.31
CA THR A 23 32.66 -25.80 -45.64
C THR A 23 32.23 -25.16 -44.34
N THR A 24 32.80 -24.00 -44.04
CA THR A 24 32.29 -23.11 -43.03
C THR A 24 30.90 -22.64 -43.46
N THR A 25 29.86 -23.34 -43.01
CA THR A 25 28.53 -22.78 -42.99
C THR A 25 28.59 -21.61 -42.01
N GLN A 26 28.68 -20.41 -42.54
CA GLN A 26 28.40 -19.18 -41.80
C GLN A 26 27.01 -19.33 -41.23
N ALA A 27 26.92 -19.60 -39.91
CA ALA A 27 25.68 -19.49 -39.19
C ALA A 27 25.18 -18.06 -39.44
N ALA A 28 24.04 -17.96 -40.12
CA ALA A 28 23.35 -16.69 -40.32
C ALA A 28 23.30 -15.98 -38.97
N GLY A 29 24.01 -14.87 -38.88
CA GLY A 29 24.15 -14.13 -37.62
C GLY A 29 22.78 -13.84 -37.02
N ALA A 30 22.49 -14.47 -35.91
CA ALA A 30 21.38 -14.07 -35.08
C ALA A 30 21.56 -12.58 -34.80
N LYS A 31 20.63 -11.77 -35.28
CA LYS A 31 20.60 -10.33 -35.01
C LYS A 31 20.85 -10.15 -33.51
N PRO A 32 21.84 -9.37 -33.07
CA PRO A 32 22.06 -9.17 -31.64
C PRO A 32 20.74 -8.76 -30.99
N ALA A 33 20.32 -9.47 -29.97
CA ALA A 33 19.12 -9.11 -29.24
C ALA A 33 19.25 -7.64 -28.81
N ALA A 34 18.30 -6.80 -29.23
CA ALA A 34 18.34 -5.37 -28.94
C ALA A 34 18.54 -5.17 -27.43
N SER A 35 19.57 -4.37 -27.09
CA SER A 35 19.86 -4.08 -25.68
C SER A 35 18.60 -3.50 -25.01
N LYS A 36 18.13 -4.12 -23.94
CA LYS A 36 17.02 -3.61 -23.14
C LYS A 36 17.39 -2.32 -22.40
N GLN A 37 18.69 -2.08 -22.19
CA GLN A 37 19.17 -0.93 -21.42
C GLN A 37 19.07 0.36 -22.23
N GLY A 38 18.61 1.41 -21.55
CA GLY A 38 18.46 2.74 -22.08
C GLY A 38 17.01 3.20 -22.17
N GLY A 39 16.82 4.40 -22.66
CA GLY A 39 15.51 5.06 -22.73
C GLY A 39 15.20 5.92 -21.52
N GLU A 40 14.37 6.93 -21.76
CA GLU A 40 13.87 7.87 -20.80
C GLU A 40 12.37 8.01 -20.98
N ILE A 41 11.64 8.11 -19.89
CA ILE A 41 10.16 8.21 -19.93
C ILE A 41 9.65 9.31 -18.99
N SER A 42 8.44 9.80 -19.32
CA SER A 42 7.65 10.73 -18.52
C SER A 42 6.38 10.09 -18.02
N VAL A 43 6.07 10.27 -16.73
CA VAL A 43 4.90 9.68 -16.05
C VAL A 43 4.09 10.76 -15.36
N GLY A 44 2.81 10.90 -15.72
CA GLY A 44 1.89 11.82 -15.07
C GLY A 44 1.16 11.20 -13.87
N ILE A 45 1.17 11.88 -12.74
CA ILE A 45 0.44 11.48 -11.52
C ILE A 45 -0.50 12.57 -11.02
N LEU A 46 -1.45 12.21 -10.15
CA LEU A 46 -2.44 13.14 -9.59
C LEU A 46 -1.89 13.93 -8.41
N ASN A 47 -1.28 13.26 -7.44
CA ASN A 47 -0.95 13.84 -6.15
C ASN A 47 0.51 14.30 -6.08
N THR A 48 0.74 15.38 -5.33
CA THR A 48 2.08 15.85 -5.02
C THR A 48 2.86 14.79 -4.25
N ILE A 49 4.15 14.71 -4.52
CA ILE A 49 5.08 13.88 -3.77
C ILE A 49 5.52 14.70 -2.55
N SER A 50 5.14 14.27 -1.34
CA SER A 50 5.33 15.07 -0.12
C SER A 50 6.68 14.87 0.56
N GLY A 51 7.67 14.36 -0.16
CA GLY A 51 9.02 14.09 0.35
C GLY A 51 9.26 12.62 0.68
N TRP A 52 10.42 12.33 1.23
CA TRP A 52 11.00 11.00 1.37
C TRP A 52 11.07 10.51 2.82
N CYS A 53 10.53 11.30 3.71
CA CYS A 53 10.42 10.97 5.12
C CYS A 53 9.40 9.84 5.34
N PHE A 54 9.54 9.09 6.43
CA PHE A 54 8.74 7.88 6.71
C PHE A 54 7.23 8.10 6.60
N ALA A 55 6.73 9.25 7.02
CA ALA A 55 5.30 9.55 7.07
C ALA A 55 4.71 10.10 5.76
N ASN A 56 5.53 10.44 4.78
CA ASN A 56 5.09 11.23 3.62
C ASN A 56 4.63 10.39 2.42
N ALA A 57 4.97 9.10 2.36
CA ALA A 57 4.57 8.19 1.29
C ALA A 57 3.17 7.58 1.52
N LEU A 58 2.17 8.42 1.84
CA LEU A 58 0.84 7.94 2.24
C LEU A 58 -0.16 7.86 1.08
N THR A 59 0.03 8.64 0.01
CA THR A 59 -0.88 8.63 -1.14
C THR A 59 -0.51 7.55 -2.17
N GLY A 60 -1.51 6.95 -2.81
CA GLY A 60 -1.31 5.76 -3.66
C GLY A 60 -0.36 5.96 -4.84
N ASP A 61 -0.49 7.05 -5.57
CA ASP A 61 0.36 7.35 -6.73
C ASP A 61 1.76 7.88 -6.33
N ALA A 62 1.89 8.66 -5.23
CA ALA A 62 3.18 9.00 -4.65
C ALA A 62 3.95 7.76 -4.15
N LEU A 63 3.23 6.70 -3.75
CA LEU A 63 3.84 5.43 -3.38
C LEU A 63 4.57 4.78 -4.56
N GLY A 64 4.06 4.89 -5.79
CA GLY A 64 4.75 4.44 -6.99
C GLY A 64 6.12 5.11 -7.15
N ALA A 65 6.20 6.43 -6.91
CA ALA A 65 7.46 7.17 -6.91
C ALA A 65 8.40 6.72 -5.78
N THR A 66 7.87 6.52 -4.57
CA THR A 66 8.65 6.03 -3.42
C THR A 66 9.31 4.69 -3.70
N ARG A 67 8.62 3.79 -4.41
CA ARG A 67 9.14 2.47 -4.75
C ARG A 67 10.20 2.46 -5.85
N MET A 68 10.38 3.54 -6.56
CA MET A 68 11.54 3.70 -7.44
C MET A 68 12.85 3.82 -6.65
N VAL A 69 12.77 4.35 -5.42
CA VAL A 69 13.94 4.68 -4.60
C VAL A 69 14.16 3.68 -3.47
N TYR A 70 13.08 3.15 -2.90
CA TYR A 70 13.14 2.30 -1.71
C TYR A 70 12.56 0.92 -1.96
N GLU A 71 13.01 -0.03 -1.15
CA GLU A 71 12.51 -1.40 -1.10
C GLU A 71 12.18 -1.84 0.33
N SER A 72 11.36 -2.88 0.47
CA SER A 72 10.94 -3.48 1.73
C SER A 72 11.63 -4.84 1.97
N LEU A 73 11.59 -5.34 3.20
CA LEU A 73 12.15 -6.67 3.53
C LEU A 73 11.45 -7.79 2.77
N VAL A 74 10.15 -7.68 2.64
CA VAL A 74 9.30 -8.67 1.96
C VAL A 74 8.47 -8.00 0.89
N GLU A 75 8.04 -8.77 -0.12
CA GLU A 75 7.18 -8.30 -1.20
C GLU A 75 6.00 -9.26 -1.38
N ARG A 76 5.12 -9.00 -2.33
CA ARG A 76 3.96 -9.85 -2.64
C ARG A 76 3.95 -10.31 -4.08
N ASP A 77 3.53 -11.55 -4.26
CA ASP A 77 3.27 -12.10 -5.60
C ASP A 77 1.86 -11.70 -6.12
N SER A 78 1.58 -12.06 -7.36
CA SER A 78 0.28 -11.78 -8.01
C SER A 78 -0.92 -12.47 -7.35
N ARG A 79 -0.67 -13.42 -6.44
CA ARG A 79 -1.70 -14.10 -5.63
C ARG A 79 -1.82 -13.51 -4.23
N GLY A 80 -1.06 -12.46 -3.94
CA GLY A 80 -1.07 -11.80 -2.64
C GLY A 80 -0.23 -12.46 -1.55
N ARG A 81 0.56 -13.50 -1.87
CA ARG A 81 1.41 -14.18 -0.90
C ARG A 81 2.69 -13.39 -0.70
N PHE A 82 3.20 -13.37 0.53
CA PHE A 82 4.49 -12.76 0.82
C PHE A 82 5.63 -13.58 0.20
N ILE A 83 6.57 -12.88 -0.39
CA ILE A 83 7.71 -13.45 -1.09
C ILE A 83 9.00 -12.72 -0.67
N PRO A 84 10.16 -13.40 -0.75
CA PRO A 84 11.46 -12.81 -0.46
C PRO A 84 11.74 -11.55 -1.29
N HIS A 85 12.33 -10.53 -0.63
CA HIS A 85 12.82 -9.33 -1.30
C HIS A 85 14.19 -8.92 -0.74
N LEU A 86 14.33 -7.87 0.07
CA LEU A 86 15.59 -7.58 0.77
C LEU A 86 15.93 -8.65 1.80
N ALA A 87 14.93 -9.28 2.43
CA ALA A 87 15.10 -10.54 3.14
C ALA A 87 14.98 -11.70 2.15
N GLU A 88 15.89 -12.66 2.23
CA GLU A 88 15.83 -13.89 1.42
C GLU A 88 14.94 -14.97 2.05
N SER A 89 14.76 -14.91 3.37
CA SER A 89 13.89 -15.83 4.12
C SER A 89 13.51 -15.24 5.48
N TRP A 90 12.51 -15.86 6.11
CA TRP A 90 12.10 -15.56 7.47
C TRP A 90 11.49 -16.78 8.14
N ALA A 91 11.50 -16.75 9.47
CA ALA A 91 10.85 -17.75 10.32
C ALA A 91 10.21 -17.08 11.52
N SER A 92 9.13 -17.68 12.04
CA SER A 92 8.55 -17.30 13.33
C SER A 92 8.71 -18.39 14.34
N SER A 93 8.83 -18.02 15.62
CA SER A 93 8.89 -18.92 16.77
C SER A 93 8.06 -18.36 17.92
N GLU A 94 7.98 -19.10 19.03
CA GLU A 94 7.22 -18.71 20.22
C GLU A 94 5.75 -18.32 19.90
N GLY A 95 5.10 -19.11 19.04
CA GLY A 95 3.71 -18.87 18.66
C GLY A 95 3.47 -17.59 17.85
N GLY A 96 4.49 -17.05 17.17
CA GLY A 96 4.42 -15.81 16.40
C GLY A 96 4.90 -14.59 17.19
N LYS A 97 5.53 -14.79 18.35
CA LYS A 97 6.09 -13.69 19.16
C LYS A 97 7.48 -13.27 18.73
N VAL A 98 8.26 -14.18 18.14
CA VAL A 98 9.61 -13.91 17.65
C VAL A 98 9.67 -14.16 16.15
N TRP A 99 10.20 -13.18 15.41
CA TRP A 99 10.41 -13.25 13.97
C TRP A 99 11.87 -13.03 13.63
N THR A 100 12.45 -13.95 12.86
CA THR A 100 13.85 -13.86 12.40
C THR A 100 13.88 -13.73 10.88
N PHE A 101 14.54 -12.68 10.40
CA PHE A 101 14.73 -12.41 8.98
C PHE A 101 16.18 -12.63 8.60
N LYS A 102 16.43 -13.39 7.52
CA LYS A 102 17.74 -13.47 6.87
C LYS A 102 17.77 -12.50 5.71
N LEU A 103 18.73 -11.58 5.74
CA LEU A 103 18.89 -10.54 4.73
C LEU A 103 19.79 -11.02 3.60
N ARG A 104 19.58 -10.52 2.41
CA ARG A 104 20.51 -10.71 1.29
C ARG A 104 21.81 -9.99 1.58
N ALA A 105 22.92 -10.68 1.37
CA ALA A 105 24.26 -10.08 1.51
C ALA A 105 24.63 -9.23 0.28
N GLY A 106 25.51 -8.24 0.46
CA GLY A 106 26.09 -7.45 -0.62
C GLY A 106 25.20 -6.39 -1.25
N ILE A 107 24.00 -6.16 -0.71
CA ILE A 107 23.14 -5.05 -1.15
C ILE A 107 23.70 -3.71 -0.66
N LYS A 108 23.69 -2.71 -1.53
CA LYS A 108 24.09 -1.33 -1.23
C LYS A 108 22.91 -0.38 -1.33
N TYR A 109 22.89 0.64 -0.48
CA TYR A 109 22.10 1.83 -0.72
C TYR A 109 22.66 2.64 -1.89
N SER A 110 21.86 3.52 -2.47
CA SER A 110 22.26 4.32 -3.64
C SER A 110 23.41 5.29 -3.39
N ASN A 111 23.75 5.56 -2.14
CA ASN A 111 24.92 6.33 -1.72
C ASN A 111 26.18 5.48 -1.43
N GLY A 112 26.10 4.15 -1.58
CA GLY A 112 27.20 3.22 -1.40
C GLY A 112 27.28 2.58 -0.01
N GLU A 113 26.49 3.03 0.98
CA GLU A 113 26.41 2.40 2.30
C GLU A 113 25.88 0.95 2.19
N ASP A 114 26.28 0.10 3.13
CA ASP A 114 25.84 -1.29 3.19
C ASP A 114 24.42 -1.42 3.75
N PHE A 115 23.57 -2.14 3.03
CA PHE A 115 22.32 -2.66 3.59
C PHE A 115 22.64 -3.89 4.44
N ASN A 116 22.37 -3.82 5.74
CA ASN A 116 22.66 -4.88 6.71
C ASN A 116 21.67 -4.87 7.88
N ALA A 117 21.82 -5.81 8.81
CA ALA A 117 20.93 -5.93 9.97
C ALA A 117 20.91 -4.69 10.87
N ALA A 118 22.05 -3.99 11.01
CA ALA A 118 22.12 -2.76 11.79
C ALA A 118 21.28 -1.64 11.15
N SER A 119 21.34 -1.49 9.82
CA SER A 119 20.53 -0.50 9.09
C SER A 119 19.03 -0.82 9.16
N VAL A 120 18.66 -2.11 9.12
CA VAL A 120 17.27 -2.54 9.30
C VAL A 120 16.77 -2.22 10.71
N LYS A 121 17.57 -2.55 11.74
CA LYS A 121 17.27 -2.19 13.13
C LYS A 121 17.03 -0.69 13.27
N GLN A 122 17.91 0.13 12.72
CA GLN A 122 17.80 1.59 12.77
C GLN A 122 16.48 2.08 12.11
N ASN A 123 16.10 1.53 10.96
CA ASN A 123 14.84 1.85 10.29
C ASN A 123 13.61 1.50 11.13
N ILE A 124 13.63 0.35 11.80
CA ILE A 124 12.52 -0.09 12.65
C ILE A 124 12.46 0.75 13.94
N ASP A 125 13.59 1.00 14.58
CA ASP A 125 13.66 1.78 15.82
C ASP A 125 13.21 3.22 15.63
N ILE A 126 13.53 3.84 14.48
CA ILE A 126 12.96 5.14 14.09
C ILE A 126 11.43 5.06 13.97
N GLY A 127 10.92 4.03 13.29
CA GLY A 127 9.49 3.81 13.18
C GLY A 127 8.80 3.60 14.55
N ARG A 128 9.55 3.15 15.54
CA ARG A 128 9.12 3.01 16.94
C ARG A 128 9.27 4.30 17.75
N GLY A 129 9.89 5.33 17.22
CA GLY A 129 10.16 6.58 17.93
C GLY A 129 11.29 6.49 18.98
N LEU A 130 12.16 5.49 18.86
CA LEU A 130 13.26 5.22 19.81
C LEU A 130 14.59 5.84 19.38
N THR A 131 14.57 6.80 18.46
CA THR A 131 15.78 7.50 18.04
C THR A 131 15.89 8.86 18.67
N SER A 132 17.13 9.24 19.03
CA SER A 132 17.51 10.58 19.46
C SER A 132 17.91 11.49 18.28
N ALA A 133 17.72 11.06 17.04
CA ALA A 133 18.10 11.86 15.87
C ALA A 133 17.45 13.24 15.93
N PRO A 134 18.24 14.34 15.92
CA PRO A 134 17.72 15.69 16.00
C PRO A 134 16.75 15.97 14.84
N GLY A 135 15.62 16.63 15.11
CA GLY A 135 14.65 17.01 14.08
C GLY A 135 13.71 15.89 13.62
N PHE A 136 13.82 14.66 14.12
CA PHE A 136 12.74 13.67 14.03
C PHE A 136 11.58 14.13 14.91
N SER A 137 10.89 15.12 14.40
CA SER A 137 9.75 15.71 15.09
C SER A 137 8.62 14.69 15.24
N THR A 138 7.73 14.95 16.20
CA THR A 138 6.45 14.30 16.45
C THR A 138 5.66 13.90 15.17
N ARG A 139 5.98 14.51 14.05
CA ARG A 139 5.42 14.25 12.72
C ARG A 139 5.70 12.83 12.20
N TYR A 140 6.81 12.19 12.58
CA TYR A 140 7.19 10.82 12.20
C TYR A 140 6.73 9.78 13.20
N ALA A 141 6.79 10.14 14.46
CA ALA A 141 6.47 9.27 15.55
C ALA A 141 4.99 8.84 15.53
N SER A 142 4.05 9.76 15.28
CA SER A 142 2.63 9.47 15.46
C SER A 142 2.07 8.39 14.54
N THR A 143 2.43 8.37 13.26
CA THR A 143 1.94 7.32 12.32
C THR A 143 2.78 6.06 12.34
N GLY A 144 4.09 6.17 12.65
CA GLY A 144 4.99 5.02 12.75
C GLY A 144 4.85 4.26 14.06
N ILE A 145 4.72 4.96 15.18
CA ILE A 145 4.69 4.35 16.51
C ILE A 145 3.56 3.35 16.65
N GLY A 146 2.36 3.68 16.21
CA GLY A 146 1.26 2.78 16.35
C GLY A 146 1.35 1.50 15.56
N ILE A 147 1.89 1.63 14.39
CA ILE A 147 2.11 0.49 13.52
C ILE A 147 3.15 -0.43 14.13
N ASN A 148 4.17 0.14 14.77
CA ASN A 148 5.27 -0.60 15.39
C ASN A 148 5.04 -0.87 16.90
N ALA A 149 3.89 -0.52 17.45
CA ALA A 149 3.61 -0.62 18.88
C ALA A 149 3.76 -2.04 19.43
N ASN A 150 3.50 -3.06 18.62
CA ASN A 150 3.69 -4.45 19.03
C ASN A 150 5.15 -4.92 18.99
N ILE A 151 6.09 -4.12 18.48
CA ILE A 151 7.51 -4.50 18.44
C ILE A 151 8.18 -4.13 19.78
N MET A 152 8.59 -5.15 20.54
CA MET A 152 9.28 -5.00 21.83
C MET A 152 10.77 -4.69 21.63
N SER A 153 11.45 -5.49 20.79
CA SER A 153 12.86 -5.29 20.47
C SER A 153 13.19 -5.66 19.03
N VAL A 154 14.29 -5.10 18.54
CA VAL A 154 14.90 -5.44 17.26
C VAL A 154 16.38 -5.64 17.48
N ASP A 155 16.88 -6.82 17.19
CA ASP A 155 18.26 -7.20 17.40
C ASP A 155 18.95 -7.51 16.07
N ALA A 156 20.04 -6.82 15.76
CA ALA A 156 20.98 -7.20 14.72
C ALA A 156 21.87 -8.32 15.26
N VAL A 157 21.49 -9.57 15.01
CA VAL A 157 22.17 -10.76 15.56
C VAL A 157 23.55 -10.93 14.93
N ASP A 158 23.62 -10.71 13.64
CA ASP A 158 24.83 -10.63 12.83
C ASP A 158 24.60 -9.65 11.67
N THR A 159 25.51 -9.54 10.71
CA THR A 159 25.40 -8.60 9.59
C THR A 159 24.18 -8.84 8.69
N THR A 160 23.66 -10.05 8.67
CA THR A 160 22.56 -10.48 7.77
C THR A 160 21.35 -11.04 8.51
N THR A 161 21.35 -11.08 9.85
CA THR A 161 20.25 -11.64 10.63
C THR A 161 19.62 -10.59 11.53
N VAL A 162 18.33 -10.34 11.33
CA VAL A 162 17.51 -9.48 12.18
C VAL A 162 16.52 -10.33 12.95
N LYS A 163 16.51 -10.20 14.28
CA LYS A 163 15.50 -10.81 15.15
C LYS A 163 14.58 -9.72 15.70
N ILE A 164 13.29 -9.90 15.55
CA ILE A 164 12.26 -8.99 16.04
C ILE A 164 11.42 -9.74 17.07
N THR A 165 11.36 -9.19 18.28
CA THR A 165 10.53 -9.71 19.37
C THR A 165 9.30 -8.83 19.53
N LEU A 166 8.13 -9.44 19.54
CA LEU A 166 6.85 -8.76 19.70
C LEU A 166 6.41 -8.80 21.17
N GLU A 167 5.62 -7.82 21.58
CA GLU A 167 5.00 -7.80 22.90
C GLU A 167 3.88 -8.85 23.00
N ARG A 168 3.09 -8.96 21.94
CA ARG A 168 2.03 -9.97 21.78
C ARG A 168 2.28 -10.80 20.52
N PRO A 169 1.91 -12.10 20.52
CA PRO A 169 2.00 -12.91 19.30
C PRO A 169 1.24 -12.26 18.14
N ASP A 170 1.88 -12.26 16.96
CA ASP A 170 1.25 -11.83 15.71
C ASP A 170 1.67 -12.77 14.56
N ASN A 171 0.76 -13.68 14.20
CA ASN A 171 0.98 -14.62 13.12
C ASN A 171 0.64 -14.05 11.73
N ASP A 172 0.33 -12.74 11.66
CA ASP A 172 0.16 -11.97 10.43
C ASP A 172 1.18 -10.82 10.30
N PHE A 173 2.27 -10.87 11.07
CA PHE A 173 3.28 -9.83 11.17
C PHE A 173 3.93 -9.42 9.83
N LEU A 174 3.99 -10.33 8.86
CA LEU A 174 4.48 -10.00 7.51
C LEU A 174 3.61 -8.93 6.82
N GLY A 175 2.32 -8.87 7.14
CA GLY A 175 1.43 -7.81 6.68
C GLY A 175 1.90 -6.43 7.12
N LEU A 176 2.42 -6.33 8.34
CA LEU A 176 3.05 -5.13 8.87
C LEU A 176 4.38 -4.84 8.17
N MET A 177 5.26 -5.83 8.04
CA MET A 177 6.59 -5.67 7.42
C MET A 177 6.51 -5.29 5.94
N TYR A 178 5.41 -5.57 5.29
CA TYR A 178 5.12 -5.12 3.94
C TYR A 178 4.39 -3.77 3.92
N ARG A 179 3.37 -3.62 4.73
CA ARG A 179 2.51 -2.43 4.84
C ARG A 179 2.16 -1.83 3.47
N ALA A 180 1.64 -2.66 2.56
CA ALA A 180 1.33 -2.26 1.19
C ALA A 180 2.53 -1.60 0.46
N GLY A 181 3.75 -2.05 0.75
CA GLY A 181 4.99 -1.52 0.20
C GLY A 181 5.44 -0.18 0.79
N ARG A 182 4.91 0.21 1.95
CA ARG A 182 5.31 1.44 2.66
C ARG A 182 6.36 1.22 3.74
N TYR A 183 6.55 -0.02 4.18
CA TYR A 183 7.58 -0.36 5.16
C TYR A 183 8.93 -0.55 4.47
N VAL A 184 9.52 0.56 4.09
CA VAL A 184 10.72 0.60 3.24
C VAL A 184 11.97 0.93 4.04
N MET A 185 13.15 0.51 3.52
CA MET A 185 14.44 0.70 4.15
C MET A 185 15.16 1.91 3.59
N ARG A 186 15.64 2.78 4.48
CA ARG A 186 16.39 4.01 4.21
C ARG A 186 17.82 3.85 4.63
N ALA A 187 18.73 4.53 3.93
CA ALA A 187 20.14 4.56 4.28
C ALA A 187 20.37 5.18 5.67
N PRO A 188 21.38 4.69 6.44
CA PRO A 188 21.77 5.29 7.71
C PRO A 188 22.05 6.80 7.61
N ALA A 189 22.73 7.26 6.56
CA ALA A 189 23.00 8.69 6.35
C ALA A 189 21.71 9.52 6.22
N GLN A 190 20.68 9.01 5.53
CA GLN A 190 19.37 9.69 5.44
C GLN A 190 18.68 9.76 6.81
N ILE A 191 18.85 8.72 7.61
CA ILE A 191 18.27 8.64 8.95
C ILE A 191 18.97 9.61 9.90
N ALA A 192 20.28 9.74 9.77
CA ALA A 192 21.10 10.64 10.61
C ALA A 192 20.82 12.13 10.35
N ASP A 193 20.44 12.49 9.11
CA ASP A 193 20.05 13.85 8.75
C ASP A 193 18.58 13.95 8.35
N PRO A 194 17.70 14.35 9.27
CA PRO A 194 16.28 14.47 9.00
C PRO A 194 15.92 15.55 7.96
N ASN A 195 16.82 16.48 7.65
CA ASN A 195 16.58 17.48 6.61
C ASN A 195 16.70 16.84 5.23
N THR A 196 17.59 15.88 5.06
CA THR A 196 17.76 15.13 3.80
C THR A 196 16.46 14.47 3.36
N CYS A 197 15.66 13.94 4.27
CA CYS A 197 14.43 13.24 3.90
C CYS A 197 13.33 14.14 3.32
N SER A 198 13.43 15.45 3.45
CA SER A 198 12.48 16.38 2.81
C SER A 198 12.76 16.59 1.33
N THR A 199 14.01 16.41 0.91
CA THR A 199 14.48 16.75 -0.43
C THR A 199 15.07 15.58 -1.20
N ASN A 200 15.64 14.59 -0.50
CA ASN A 200 16.30 13.45 -1.12
C ASN A 200 15.98 12.14 -0.40
N GLY A 201 15.82 11.08 -1.18
CA GLY A 201 15.61 9.71 -0.71
C GLY A 201 16.81 8.85 -1.05
N ILE A 202 17.37 8.15 -0.06
CA ILE A 202 18.51 7.24 -0.23
C ILE A 202 18.06 5.83 0.16
N GLY A 203 17.79 5.00 -0.83
CA GLY A 203 17.29 3.63 -0.65
C GLY A 203 18.10 2.60 -1.43
N THR A 204 17.65 1.36 -1.38
CA THR A 204 18.22 0.24 -2.12
C THR A 204 17.60 0.07 -3.51
N GLY A 205 16.63 0.91 -3.85
CA GLY A 205 15.76 0.75 -5.01
C GLY A 205 16.44 0.89 -6.38
N PRO A 206 15.69 0.59 -7.44
CA PRO A 206 16.22 0.54 -8.82
C PRO A 206 16.68 1.90 -9.35
N PHE A 207 16.17 2.98 -8.81
CA PHE A 207 16.51 4.34 -9.23
C PHE A 207 17.00 5.18 -8.06
N LYS A 208 17.78 6.20 -8.34
CA LYS A 208 18.21 7.25 -7.40
C LYS A 208 17.71 8.61 -7.86
N ILE A 209 17.48 9.51 -6.93
CA ILE A 209 16.96 10.86 -7.18
C ILE A 209 18.04 11.72 -7.81
N VAL A 210 17.70 12.41 -8.90
CA VAL A 210 18.50 13.47 -9.52
C VAL A 210 18.02 14.83 -9.05
N SER A 211 16.72 15.04 -9.12
CA SER A 211 16.07 16.26 -8.63
C SER A 211 14.65 15.97 -8.14
N TYR A 212 14.23 16.77 -7.18
CA TYR A 212 12.91 16.65 -6.59
C TYR A 212 12.36 18.00 -6.16
N ASN A 213 11.11 18.23 -6.49
CA ASN A 213 10.21 19.19 -5.86
C ASN A 213 8.82 18.55 -5.75
N PRO A 214 7.86 19.13 -5.00
CA PRO A 214 6.54 18.52 -4.79
C PRO A 214 5.76 18.18 -6.08
N ASN A 215 6.06 18.83 -7.19
CA ASN A 215 5.36 18.68 -8.46
C ASN A 215 6.15 17.88 -9.51
N GLU A 216 7.44 17.63 -9.28
CA GLU A 216 8.29 16.90 -10.21
C GLU A 216 9.36 16.08 -9.47
N LEU A 217 9.54 14.86 -9.93
CA LEU A 217 10.62 13.97 -9.51
C LEU A 217 11.38 13.49 -10.74
N VAL A 218 12.67 13.68 -10.76
CA VAL A 218 13.56 13.07 -11.76
C VAL A 218 14.41 12.02 -11.07
N VAL A 219 14.34 10.80 -11.56
CA VAL A 219 15.18 9.69 -11.11
C VAL A 219 15.99 9.12 -12.26
N GLU A 220 17.19 8.67 -11.94
CA GLU A 220 18.06 7.93 -12.88
C GLU A 220 18.36 6.53 -12.36
N ARG A 221 18.83 5.66 -13.25
CA ARG A 221 19.25 4.30 -12.91
C ARG A 221 20.22 4.30 -11.73
N ASN A 222 19.94 3.47 -10.72
CA ASN A 222 20.87 3.22 -9.63
C ASN A 222 21.93 2.18 -10.10
N PRO A 223 23.20 2.55 -10.28
CA PRO A 223 24.22 1.62 -10.74
C PRO A 223 24.55 0.54 -9.70
N LEU A 224 24.21 0.77 -8.43
CA LEU A 224 24.42 -0.16 -7.32
C LEU A 224 23.23 -1.09 -7.08
N TYR A 225 22.18 -1.02 -7.95
CA TYR A 225 21.00 -1.86 -7.77
C TYR A 225 21.35 -3.34 -7.88
N TRP A 226 20.88 -4.13 -6.93
CA TRP A 226 21.33 -5.51 -6.72
C TRP A 226 20.75 -6.54 -7.72
N ARG A 227 19.62 -6.24 -8.37
CA ARG A 227 18.90 -7.21 -9.21
C ARG A 227 19.43 -7.27 -10.63
N LYS A 228 19.54 -8.52 -11.13
CA LYS A 228 19.79 -8.83 -12.54
C LYS A 228 18.62 -9.66 -13.08
N ASP A 229 18.40 -9.63 -14.39
CA ASP A 229 17.45 -10.53 -15.03
C ASP A 229 18.05 -11.94 -15.20
N SER A 230 17.25 -12.87 -15.74
CA SER A 230 17.68 -14.27 -15.97
C SER A 230 18.82 -14.41 -16.97
N ALA A 231 19.11 -13.38 -17.75
CA ALA A 231 20.25 -13.31 -18.67
C ALA A 231 21.47 -12.62 -18.04
N GLY A 232 21.41 -12.27 -16.74
CA GLY A 232 22.49 -11.57 -16.05
C GLY A 232 22.56 -10.07 -16.32
N VAL A 233 21.60 -9.50 -17.06
CA VAL A 233 21.58 -8.07 -17.38
C VAL A 233 21.13 -7.28 -16.15
N GLN A 234 21.93 -6.26 -15.79
CA GLN A 234 21.66 -5.39 -14.67
C GLN A 234 20.37 -4.60 -14.86
N MET A 235 19.46 -4.65 -13.89
CA MET A 235 18.27 -3.81 -13.82
C MET A 235 18.57 -2.51 -13.04
N PRO A 236 17.73 -1.47 -13.15
CA PRO A 236 16.62 -1.32 -14.09
C PRO A 236 17.14 -1.09 -15.52
N TYR A 237 16.25 -1.26 -16.51
CA TYR A 237 16.68 -1.06 -17.91
C TYR A 237 16.60 0.40 -18.34
N LEU A 238 15.60 1.17 -17.90
CA LEU A 238 15.48 2.60 -18.19
C LEU A 238 16.63 3.39 -17.58
N ASN A 239 17.10 4.41 -18.29
CA ASN A 239 18.10 5.33 -17.77
C ASN A 239 17.50 6.37 -16.84
N LYS A 240 16.31 6.91 -17.20
CA LYS A 240 15.70 8.01 -16.49
C LYS A 240 14.18 7.93 -16.53
N ILE A 241 13.54 8.33 -15.43
CA ILE A 241 12.10 8.54 -15.33
C ILE A 241 11.86 9.94 -14.77
N THR A 242 11.02 10.71 -15.46
CA THR A 242 10.50 11.99 -14.97
C THR A 242 9.05 11.80 -14.56
N VAL A 243 8.75 11.96 -13.28
CA VAL A 243 7.38 11.93 -12.75
C VAL A 243 6.88 13.36 -12.59
N VAL A 244 5.76 13.69 -13.23
CA VAL A 244 5.19 15.03 -13.24
C VAL A 244 3.80 15.01 -12.61
N VAL A 245 3.54 15.93 -11.68
CA VAL A 245 2.21 16.11 -11.10
C VAL A 245 1.35 16.92 -12.05
N VAL A 246 0.29 16.32 -12.54
CA VAL A 246 -0.72 16.97 -13.39
C VAL A 246 -2.08 16.76 -12.71
N LYS A 247 -2.49 17.69 -11.86
CA LYS A 247 -3.68 17.56 -11.00
C LYS A 247 -4.97 17.38 -11.81
N GLU A 248 -5.12 18.09 -12.92
CA GLU A 248 -6.30 18.02 -13.75
C GLU A 248 -6.33 16.74 -14.61
N ALA A 249 -7.31 15.88 -14.35
CA ALA A 249 -7.46 14.61 -15.04
C ALA A 249 -7.64 14.76 -16.57
N SER A 250 -8.31 15.82 -17.02
CA SER A 250 -8.49 16.14 -18.43
C SER A 250 -7.17 16.43 -19.15
N GLN A 251 -6.30 17.22 -18.51
CA GLN A 251 -4.96 17.54 -19.02
C GLN A 251 -4.09 16.30 -19.05
N ARG A 252 -4.11 15.49 -17.98
CA ARG A 252 -3.34 14.26 -17.86
C ARG A 252 -3.77 13.23 -18.92
N ALA A 253 -5.10 13.07 -19.14
CA ALA A 253 -5.63 12.21 -20.19
C ALA A 253 -5.25 12.70 -21.60
N ALA A 254 -5.31 14.00 -21.84
CA ALA A 254 -4.88 14.59 -23.13
C ALA A 254 -3.38 14.39 -23.36
N ALA A 255 -2.55 14.57 -22.35
CA ALA A 255 -1.10 14.45 -22.45
C ALA A 255 -0.66 13.01 -22.77
N VAL A 256 -1.19 12.00 -22.06
CA VAL A 256 -0.88 10.59 -22.36
C VAL A 256 -1.42 10.17 -23.73
N ARG A 257 -2.57 10.66 -24.13
CA ARG A 257 -3.15 10.36 -25.45
C ARG A 257 -2.32 10.93 -26.60
N LYS A 258 -1.79 12.13 -26.44
CA LYS A 258 -0.93 12.79 -27.45
C LYS A 258 0.51 12.25 -27.46
N GLY A 259 0.94 11.53 -26.43
CA GLY A 259 2.31 11.05 -26.25
C GLY A 259 3.24 12.12 -25.70
N VAL A 260 2.71 13.17 -25.05
CA VAL A 260 3.50 14.13 -24.26
C VAL A 260 3.94 13.46 -22.95
N LEU A 261 3.10 12.61 -22.40
CA LEU A 261 3.42 11.68 -21.32
C LEU A 261 3.45 10.26 -21.88
N ASP A 262 4.47 9.50 -21.52
CA ASP A 262 4.59 8.08 -21.86
C ASP A 262 3.59 7.23 -21.10
N ALA A 263 3.34 7.59 -19.86
CA ALA A 263 2.33 6.96 -19.02
C ALA A 263 1.63 7.99 -18.13
N ALA A 264 0.40 7.66 -17.68
CA ALA A 264 -0.31 8.46 -16.71
C ALA A 264 -1.21 7.60 -15.82
N SER A 265 -1.26 7.93 -14.52
CA SER A 265 -2.12 7.27 -13.54
C SER A 265 -3.44 8.01 -13.35
N PHE A 266 -4.50 7.24 -13.05
CA PHE A 266 -5.85 7.72 -12.77
C PHE A 266 -6.46 6.88 -11.66
N THR A 267 -7.41 7.47 -10.94
CA THR A 267 -8.19 6.77 -9.91
C THR A 267 -9.60 6.45 -10.42
N THR A 268 -10.30 5.54 -9.75
CA THR A 268 -11.73 5.29 -10.00
C THR A 268 -12.57 6.58 -9.89
N GLY A 269 -12.15 7.54 -9.04
CA GLY A 269 -12.81 8.84 -8.92
C GLY A 269 -12.85 9.63 -10.24
N GLU A 270 -11.91 9.37 -11.13
CA GLU A 270 -11.78 10.03 -12.44
C GLU A 270 -12.40 9.19 -13.58
N ALA A 271 -13.44 8.44 -13.27
CA ALA A 271 -14.08 7.43 -14.13
C ALA A 271 -14.39 7.91 -15.55
N THR A 272 -14.74 9.18 -15.74
CA THR A 272 -15.04 9.74 -17.08
C THR A 272 -13.82 9.67 -17.99
N PHE A 273 -12.64 10.03 -17.48
CA PHE A 273 -11.39 10.02 -18.25
C PHE A 273 -10.84 8.60 -18.40
N VAL A 274 -10.99 7.77 -17.37
CA VAL A 274 -10.64 6.34 -17.46
C VAL A 274 -11.44 5.66 -18.57
N LYS A 275 -12.76 5.87 -18.63
CA LYS A 275 -13.62 5.33 -19.70
C LYS A 275 -13.27 5.87 -21.09
N ASP A 276 -12.96 7.17 -21.21
CA ASP A 276 -12.48 7.73 -22.49
C ASP A 276 -11.20 7.05 -22.96
N LEU A 277 -10.22 6.86 -22.08
CA LEU A 277 -8.98 6.19 -22.41
C LEU A 277 -9.16 4.69 -22.71
N GLN A 278 -10.05 4.00 -21.98
CA GLN A 278 -10.41 2.61 -22.25
C GLN A 278 -10.98 2.40 -23.66
N ASN A 279 -11.70 3.39 -24.18
CA ASN A 279 -12.24 3.37 -25.55
C ASN A 279 -11.16 3.67 -26.62
N ARG A 280 -9.95 4.07 -26.24
CA ARG A 280 -8.84 4.44 -27.14
C ARG A 280 -7.74 3.38 -27.19
N LYS A 281 -8.12 2.12 -27.26
CA LYS A 281 -7.19 0.96 -27.26
C LYS A 281 -6.15 0.98 -28.39
N SER A 282 -6.38 1.71 -29.46
CA SER A 282 -5.38 1.91 -30.52
C SER A 282 -4.25 2.85 -30.11
N VAL A 283 -4.46 3.75 -29.15
CA VAL A 283 -3.53 4.79 -28.72
C VAL A 283 -2.82 4.44 -27.42
N VAL A 284 -3.56 3.88 -26.45
CA VAL A 284 -3.05 3.56 -25.12
C VAL A 284 -3.25 2.09 -24.75
N THR A 285 -2.39 1.59 -23.88
CA THR A 285 -2.55 0.30 -23.19
C THR A 285 -2.89 0.58 -21.74
N GLU A 286 -3.93 -0.08 -21.21
CA GLU A 286 -4.36 0.01 -19.83
C GLU A 286 -3.67 -1.03 -18.96
N TYR A 287 -3.24 -0.59 -17.78
CA TYR A 287 -2.80 -1.44 -16.68
C TYR A 287 -3.65 -1.08 -15.46
N ALA A 288 -4.65 -1.89 -15.17
CA ALA A 288 -5.52 -1.69 -14.02
C ALA A 288 -4.89 -2.28 -12.76
N GLY A 289 -4.82 -1.48 -11.72
CA GLY A 289 -4.57 -1.94 -10.36
C GLY A 289 -5.79 -2.70 -9.82
N ASN A 290 -5.58 -3.54 -8.80
CA ASN A 290 -6.69 -4.22 -8.15
C ASN A 290 -7.54 -3.21 -7.37
N ALA A 291 -8.87 -3.36 -7.42
CA ALA A 291 -9.81 -2.68 -6.52
C ALA A 291 -9.74 -3.28 -5.10
N GLY A 292 -8.53 -3.52 -4.61
CA GLY A 292 -8.27 -4.12 -3.31
C GLY A 292 -8.14 -3.12 -2.17
N SER A 293 -8.28 -1.82 -2.47
CA SER A 293 -8.26 -0.80 -1.44
C SER A 293 -9.51 -0.88 -0.57
N TRP A 294 -9.38 -0.47 0.67
CA TRP A 294 -10.52 -0.35 1.55
C TRP A 294 -11.47 0.71 1.04
N GLY A 295 -12.73 0.40 1.10
CA GLY A 295 -13.78 1.37 0.98
C GLY A 295 -14.52 1.43 2.30
N GLN A 296 -14.17 2.38 3.16
CA GLN A 296 -14.89 2.59 4.40
C GLN A 296 -14.97 4.05 4.80
N TRP A 297 -16.02 4.38 5.48
CA TRP A 297 -16.15 5.58 6.27
C TRP A 297 -15.97 5.25 7.74
N VAL A 298 -15.20 6.08 8.44
CA VAL A 298 -14.91 5.89 9.86
C VAL A 298 -15.52 7.04 10.67
N PRO A 299 -16.61 6.78 11.36
CA PRO A 299 -17.23 7.75 12.27
C PRO A 299 -16.33 8.03 13.47
N ASN A 300 -16.10 9.30 13.79
CA ASN A 300 -15.33 9.71 14.96
C ASN A 300 -16.19 9.69 16.23
N GLN A 301 -15.95 8.70 17.08
CA GLN A 301 -16.81 8.42 18.23
C GLN A 301 -16.46 9.25 19.48
N ASN A 302 -15.22 9.72 19.60
CA ASN A 302 -14.74 10.41 20.81
C ASN A 302 -14.48 11.91 20.64
N LYS A 303 -14.76 12.47 19.46
CA LYS A 303 -14.75 13.93 19.30
C LYS A 303 -15.81 14.54 20.24
N ALA A 304 -15.45 15.61 20.95
CA ALA A 304 -16.39 16.33 21.79
C ALA A 304 -17.60 16.80 20.95
N GLY A 305 -18.80 16.42 21.39
CA GLY A 305 -20.04 16.73 20.68
C GLY A 305 -20.31 15.93 19.41
N SER A 306 -19.48 14.90 19.08
CA SER A 306 -19.75 14.05 17.92
C SER A 306 -21.04 13.24 18.13
N PRO A 307 -21.96 13.25 17.16
CA PRO A 307 -23.13 12.39 17.20
C PRO A 307 -22.76 10.90 17.11
N PHE A 308 -21.61 10.59 16.54
CA PHE A 308 -21.17 9.20 16.36
C PHE A 308 -20.70 8.49 17.63
N LYS A 309 -20.66 9.17 18.77
CA LYS A 309 -20.59 8.54 20.07
C LYS A 309 -21.74 7.50 20.23
N TYR A 310 -22.91 7.79 19.67
CA TYR A 310 -24.10 6.95 19.76
C TYR A 310 -24.17 5.97 18.58
N GLN A 311 -24.37 4.68 18.90
CA GLN A 311 -24.47 3.64 17.88
C GLN A 311 -25.63 3.88 16.92
N ASN A 312 -26.77 4.39 17.41
CA ASN A 312 -27.93 4.69 16.57
C ASN A 312 -27.59 5.71 15.48
N CYS A 313 -26.74 6.73 15.77
CA CYS A 313 -26.30 7.71 14.79
C CYS A 313 -25.36 7.08 13.75
N ARG A 314 -24.46 6.19 14.16
CA ARG A 314 -23.59 5.46 13.24
C ARG A 314 -24.38 4.59 12.28
N LEU A 315 -25.36 3.84 12.80
CA LEU A 315 -26.23 2.97 12.00
C LEU A 315 -27.17 3.78 11.08
N ALA A 316 -27.67 4.93 11.52
CA ALA A 316 -28.44 5.84 10.67
C ALA A 316 -27.64 6.22 9.42
N ALA A 317 -26.40 6.68 9.57
CA ALA A 317 -25.54 7.03 8.45
C ALA A 317 -25.19 5.81 7.56
N ALA A 318 -24.99 4.65 8.18
CA ALA A 318 -24.64 3.41 7.48
C ALA A 318 -25.77 2.89 6.57
N PHE A 319 -27.03 3.01 6.99
CA PHE A 319 -28.19 2.62 6.18
C PHE A 319 -28.63 3.70 5.17
N ALA A 320 -28.15 4.95 5.30
CA ALA A 320 -28.65 6.07 4.51
C ALA A 320 -28.14 6.08 3.07
N ILE A 321 -26.94 5.56 2.79
CA ILE A 321 -26.26 5.78 1.50
C ILE A 321 -26.42 4.59 0.58
N ASN A 322 -26.98 4.86 -0.62
CA ASN A 322 -27.10 3.87 -1.69
C ASN A 322 -25.79 3.79 -2.51
N TRP A 323 -24.82 3.02 -2.02
CA TRP A 323 -23.52 2.85 -2.67
C TRP A 323 -23.61 2.31 -4.10
N PRO A 324 -24.50 1.35 -4.46
CA PRO A 324 -24.70 0.94 -5.84
C PRO A 324 -25.18 2.08 -6.74
N ALA A 325 -26.13 2.90 -6.29
CA ALA A 325 -26.61 4.05 -7.06
C ALA A 325 -25.52 5.14 -7.18
N TYR A 326 -24.83 5.45 -6.09
CA TYR A 326 -23.66 6.34 -6.07
C TYR A 326 -22.61 5.87 -7.10
N ASN A 327 -22.26 4.58 -7.10
CA ASN A 327 -21.30 4.00 -8.05
C ASN A 327 -21.72 4.26 -9.51
N LYS A 328 -22.99 4.03 -9.83
CA LYS A 328 -23.53 4.26 -11.18
C LYS A 328 -23.40 5.73 -11.60
N VAL A 329 -23.79 6.66 -10.71
CA VAL A 329 -23.83 8.09 -11.00
C VAL A 329 -22.41 8.70 -10.99
N ARG A 330 -21.63 8.47 -9.93
CA ARG A 330 -20.35 9.13 -9.71
C ARG A 330 -19.16 8.42 -10.31
N LEU A 331 -19.12 7.09 -10.23
CA LEU A 331 -17.97 6.28 -10.64
C LEU A 331 -18.22 5.49 -11.93
N LYS A 332 -19.33 5.77 -12.66
CA LYS A 332 -19.68 5.09 -13.91
C LYS A 332 -19.66 3.56 -13.80
N GLY A 333 -19.98 3.03 -12.62
CA GLY A 333 -19.97 1.60 -12.34
C GLY A 333 -18.59 0.99 -12.09
N MET A 334 -17.53 1.80 -12.00
CA MET A 334 -16.15 1.32 -11.87
C MET A 334 -15.75 0.99 -10.44
N GLY A 335 -16.44 1.52 -9.43
CA GLY A 335 -16.24 1.15 -8.04
C GLY A 335 -16.73 -0.27 -7.77
N VAL A 336 -16.12 -0.97 -6.84
CA VAL A 336 -16.52 -2.31 -6.41
C VAL A 336 -17.14 -2.23 -5.03
N TYR A 337 -18.44 -2.52 -4.93
CA TYR A 337 -19.11 -2.66 -3.64
C TYR A 337 -18.97 -4.11 -3.15
N SER A 338 -18.06 -4.33 -2.20
CA SER A 338 -17.82 -5.68 -1.64
C SER A 338 -18.86 -6.07 -0.59
N GLY A 339 -19.55 -5.09 0.01
CA GLY A 339 -20.39 -5.28 1.19
C GLY A 339 -19.56 -5.56 2.46
N SER A 340 -18.32 -5.10 2.48
CA SER A 340 -17.40 -5.20 3.62
C SER A 340 -16.51 -3.97 3.65
N ILE A 341 -15.97 -3.66 4.81
CA ILE A 341 -14.98 -2.58 5.01
C ILE A 341 -13.64 -2.89 4.33
N VAL A 342 -13.43 -4.13 3.93
CA VAL A 342 -12.21 -4.59 3.23
C VAL A 342 -12.54 -5.30 1.93
N GLY A 343 -11.59 -5.36 1.00
CA GLY A 343 -11.70 -6.08 -0.25
C GLY A 343 -11.76 -7.61 -0.06
N LYS A 344 -12.30 -8.32 -1.05
CA LYS A 344 -12.53 -9.79 -1.00
C LYS A 344 -11.26 -10.61 -0.74
N GLU A 345 -10.10 -10.10 -1.14
CA GLU A 345 -8.81 -10.76 -0.98
C GLU A 345 -8.20 -10.61 0.43
N HIS A 346 -8.83 -9.79 1.27
CA HIS A 346 -8.32 -9.48 2.60
C HIS A 346 -8.70 -10.58 3.61
N ILE A 347 -7.80 -10.91 4.54
CA ILE A 347 -8.05 -11.94 5.58
C ILE A 347 -9.28 -11.63 6.44
N MET A 348 -9.57 -10.35 6.64
CA MET A 348 -10.72 -9.87 7.43
C MET A 348 -12.04 -9.83 6.64
N TYR A 349 -12.05 -10.20 5.36
CA TYR A 349 -13.25 -10.04 4.53
C TYR A 349 -14.44 -10.87 5.03
N THR A 350 -15.52 -10.18 5.33
CA THR A 350 -16.86 -10.77 5.57
C THR A 350 -17.94 -9.74 5.26
N ARG A 351 -19.07 -10.21 4.81
CA ARG A 351 -20.29 -9.39 4.64
C ARG A 351 -21.19 -9.42 5.87
N SER A 352 -20.88 -10.26 6.85
CA SER A 352 -21.64 -10.36 8.09
C SER A 352 -21.60 -9.04 8.85
N GLY A 353 -22.73 -8.65 9.41
CA GLY A 353 -22.87 -7.39 10.17
C GLY A 353 -22.86 -6.11 9.33
N ALA A 354 -22.55 -6.17 8.02
CA ALA A 354 -22.47 -4.99 7.17
C ALA A 354 -23.87 -4.39 6.88
N PRO A 355 -24.13 -3.13 7.25
CA PRO A 355 -25.35 -2.44 6.87
C PRO A 355 -25.44 -2.29 5.34
N THR A 356 -26.59 -2.55 4.78
CA THR A 356 -26.90 -2.30 3.38
C THR A 356 -27.96 -1.20 3.28
N TYR A 357 -27.92 -0.40 2.21
CA TYR A 357 -28.85 0.71 2.03
C TYR A 357 -30.30 0.31 2.31
N ASN A 358 -30.91 1.05 3.22
CA ASN A 358 -32.33 0.95 3.57
C ASN A 358 -32.82 2.26 4.17
N LEU A 359 -33.48 3.09 3.36
CA LEU A 359 -33.92 4.42 3.78
C LEU A 359 -34.89 4.39 4.97
N ALA A 360 -35.79 3.40 5.03
CA ALA A 360 -36.72 3.27 6.15
C ALA A 360 -35.99 2.99 7.47
N LYS A 361 -35.04 2.04 7.46
CA LYS A 361 -34.17 1.80 8.61
C LYS A 361 -33.30 3.01 8.96
N ALA A 362 -32.77 3.72 7.96
CA ALA A 362 -32.00 4.93 8.21
C ALA A 362 -32.83 5.95 9.01
N LYS A 363 -34.07 6.22 8.57
CA LYS A 363 -35.01 7.13 9.27
C LYS A 363 -35.37 6.65 10.68
N GLU A 364 -35.58 5.35 10.85
CA GLU A 364 -35.81 4.74 12.17
C GLU A 364 -34.61 5.01 13.10
N PHE A 365 -33.38 4.78 12.61
CA PHE A 365 -32.19 5.04 13.38
C PHE A 365 -31.91 6.53 13.58
N VAL A 366 -32.30 7.43 12.67
CA VAL A 366 -32.26 8.89 12.88
C VAL A 366 -33.16 9.27 14.04
N THR A 367 -34.36 8.70 14.16
CA THR A 367 -35.28 8.96 15.30
C THR A 367 -34.61 8.53 16.61
N LYS A 368 -34.03 7.33 16.67
CA LYS A 368 -33.31 6.83 17.85
C LYS A 368 -32.07 7.69 18.17
N CYS A 369 -31.30 8.07 17.14
CA CYS A 369 -30.15 8.96 17.28
C CYS A 369 -30.56 10.32 17.87
N ASN A 370 -31.65 10.93 17.38
CA ASN A 370 -32.14 12.20 17.90
C ASN A 370 -32.58 12.08 19.34
N ALA A 371 -33.17 10.96 19.75
CA ALA A 371 -33.50 10.69 21.17
C ALA A 371 -32.23 10.62 22.04
N ASP A 372 -31.18 9.91 21.57
CA ASP A 372 -29.88 9.83 22.27
C ASP A 372 -29.25 11.23 22.40
N LEU A 373 -29.28 12.04 21.33
CA LEU A 373 -28.76 13.39 21.31
C LEU A 373 -29.53 14.33 22.25
N THR A 374 -30.87 14.27 22.25
CA THR A 374 -31.73 15.05 23.13
C THR A 374 -31.48 14.71 24.61
N ALA A 375 -31.32 13.42 24.93
CA ALA A 375 -30.97 12.98 26.28
C ALA A 375 -29.60 13.51 26.75
N ALA A 376 -28.71 13.83 25.79
CA ALA A 376 -27.41 14.45 26.03
C ALA A 376 -27.43 16.00 25.96
N GLY A 377 -28.62 16.63 25.87
CA GLY A 377 -28.76 18.08 25.78
C GLY A 377 -28.54 18.69 24.39
N VAL A 378 -28.45 17.89 23.35
CA VAL A 378 -28.27 18.35 21.95
C VAL A 378 -29.65 18.48 21.31
N THR A 379 -30.11 19.70 21.07
CA THR A 379 -31.46 19.99 20.54
C THR A 379 -31.49 20.23 19.02
N THR A 380 -30.33 20.25 18.36
CA THR A 380 -30.22 20.60 16.92
C THR A 380 -30.42 19.44 15.96
N GLY A 381 -30.76 18.24 16.49
CA GLY A 381 -30.89 17.01 15.70
C GLY A 381 -29.55 16.45 15.20
N PHE A 382 -29.61 15.39 14.39
CA PHE A 382 -28.42 14.73 13.88
C PHE A 382 -27.76 15.58 12.79
N LYS A 383 -26.66 16.23 13.15
CA LYS A 383 -25.79 16.99 12.25
C LYS A 383 -24.40 16.38 12.26
N LEU A 384 -23.73 16.37 11.12
CA LEU A 384 -22.36 15.89 11.00
C LEU A 384 -21.51 16.78 10.10
N THR A 385 -20.20 16.72 10.30
CA THR A 385 -19.20 17.46 9.51
C THR A 385 -18.36 16.45 8.72
N LEU A 386 -18.32 16.61 7.39
CA LEU A 386 -17.45 15.86 6.50
C LEU A 386 -16.34 16.75 5.97
N TYR A 387 -15.09 16.30 6.09
CA TYR A 387 -13.95 16.93 5.46
C TYR A 387 -13.69 16.33 4.07
N ALA A 388 -13.52 17.18 3.08
CA ALA A 388 -13.25 16.80 1.69
C ALA A 388 -12.22 17.77 1.07
N ASP A 389 -11.56 17.35 -0.02
CA ASP A 389 -10.68 18.26 -0.77
C ASP A 389 -11.49 19.17 -1.71
N THR A 390 -10.82 20.22 -2.26
CA THR A 390 -11.46 21.22 -3.11
C THR A 390 -11.52 20.86 -4.59
N SER A 391 -11.12 19.65 -4.98
CA SER A 391 -11.21 19.21 -6.37
C SER A 391 -12.69 19.16 -6.83
N THR A 392 -12.93 19.45 -8.10
CA THR A 392 -14.26 19.31 -8.71
C THR A 392 -14.87 17.94 -8.47
N GLN A 393 -14.04 16.90 -8.47
CA GLN A 393 -14.45 15.53 -8.21
C GLN A 393 -14.95 15.35 -6.77
N SER A 394 -14.19 15.84 -5.79
CA SER A 394 -14.54 15.76 -4.37
C SER A 394 -15.81 16.55 -4.06
N LEU A 395 -15.93 17.79 -4.59
CA LEU A 395 -17.12 18.60 -4.48
C LEU A 395 -18.38 17.86 -4.95
N ASN A 396 -18.31 17.23 -6.12
CA ASN A 396 -19.44 16.51 -6.69
C ASN A 396 -19.75 15.21 -5.92
N ASN A 397 -18.74 14.51 -5.44
CA ASN A 397 -18.92 13.30 -4.62
C ASN A 397 -19.60 13.64 -3.29
N THR A 398 -19.15 14.71 -2.64
CA THR A 398 -19.72 15.21 -1.39
C THR A 398 -21.19 15.59 -1.53
N LYS A 399 -21.54 16.30 -2.60
CA LYS A 399 -22.95 16.65 -2.90
C LYS A 399 -23.85 15.43 -3.07
N GLU A 400 -23.37 14.39 -3.74
CA GLU A 400 -24.14 13.16 -3.91
C GLU A 400 -24.34 12.43 -2.59
N VAL A 401 -23.33 12.36 -1.74
CA VAL A 401 -23.43 11.80 -0.38
C VAL A 401 -24.39 12.61 0.47
N GLN A 402 -24.29 13.93 0.46
CA GLN A 402 -25.17 14.86 1.18
C GLN A 402 -26.65 14.57 0.84
N LYS A 403 -26.97 14.40 -0.43
CA LYS A 403 -28.33 14.08 -0.88
C LYS A 403 -28.91 12.82 -0.22
N TYR A 404 -28.10 11.75 -0.09
CA TYR A 404 -28.57 10.52 0.57
C TYR A 404 -28.76 10.72 2.07
N LEU A 405 -27.86 11.43 2.73
CA LEU A 405 -27.95 11.71 4.16
C LEU A 405 -29.16 12.59 4.48
N GLU A 406 -29.40 13.66 3.73
CA GLU A 406 -30.53 14.55 3.89
C GLU A 406 -31.88 13.86 3.64
N ALA A 407 -31.95 12.94 2.66
CA ALA A 407 -33.15 12.11 2.44
C ALA A 407 -33.50 11.23 3.66
N ALA A 408 -32.52 10.88 4.48
CA ALA A 408 -32.70 10.16 5.72
C ALA A 408 -33.00 11.08 6.93
N GLY A 409 -32.88 12.40 6.79
CA GLY A 409 -33.06 13.38 7.86
C GLY A 409 -31.75 13.71 8.62
N ILE A 410 -30.59 13.46 8.01
CA ILE A 410 -29.27 13.75 8.57
C ILE A 410 -28.72 15.01 7.89
N THR A 411 -28.45 16.07 8.64
CA THR A 411 -27.83 17.29 8.11
C THR A 411 -26.32 17.11 7.98
N MET A 412 -25.77 17.35 6.81
CA MET A 412 -24.32 17.29 6.57
C MET A 412 -23.75 18.68 6.24
N ASN A 413 -22.74 19.08 6.99
CA ASN A 413 -21.98 20.32 6.76
C ASN A 413 -20.59 19.95 6.20
N PRO A 414 -20.34 20.10 4.89
CA PRO A 414 -19.04 19.81 4.32
C PRO A 414 -18.04 20.91 4.61
N ILE A 415 -16.80 20.53 4.96
CA ILE A 415 -15.65 21.42 5.07
C ILE A 415 -14.65 21.02 4.01
N PHE A 416 -14.31 21.92 3.12
CA PHE A 416 -13.37 21.70 2.05
C PHE A 416 -11.98 22.23 2.42
N GLN A 417 -10.96 21.37 2.31
CA GLN A 417 -9.56 21.71 2.50
C GLN A 417 -8.83 21.72 1.16
N ALA A 418 -8.05 22.74 0.91
CA ALA A 418 -7.42 22.98 -0.40
C ALA A 418 -6.45 21.86 -0.83
N GLU A 419 -5.84 21.15 0.13
CA GLU A 419 -4.80 20.15 -0.15
C GLU A 419 -5.13 18.82 0.54
N SER A 420 -5.07 17.71 -0.21
CA SER A 420 -5.26 16.36 0.32
C SER A 420 -4.29 16.02 1.45
N ALA A 421 -3.06 16.56 1.41
CA ALA A 421 -2.08 16.37 2.48
C ALA A 421 -2.51 17.04 3.79
N VAL A 422 -3.18 18.18 3.73
CA VAL A 422 -3.75 18.88 4.91
C VAL A 422 -4.92 18.07 5.46
N LEU A 423 -5.79 17.54 4.59
CA LEU A 423 -6.89 16.67 4.97
C LEU A 423 -6.38 15.41 5.70
N ILE A 424 -5.41 14.71 5.11
CA ILE A 424 -4.79 13.53 5.70
C ILE A 424 -4.13 13.87 7.05
N ALA A 425 -3.42 15.01 7.12
CA ALA A 425 -2.81 15.47 8.36
C ALA A 425 -3.86 15.78 9.44
N SER A 426 -5.00 16.36 9.07
CA SER A 426 -6.10 16.65 9.99
C SER A 426 -6.73 15.36 10.54
N ILE A 427 -6.89 14.33 9.69
CA ILE A 427 -7.45 13.04 10.08
C ILE A 427 -6.48 12.27 11.00
N TYR A 428 -5.19 12.21 10.63
CA TYR A 428 -4.22 11.35 11.33
C TYR A 428 -3.39 12.07 12.41
N ARG A 429 -3.32 13.41 12.41
CA ARG A 429 -2.45 14.19 13.30
C ARG A 429 -3.20 15.14 14.24
N GLY A 430 -4.42 15.50 13.87
CA GLY A 430 -5.20 16.52 14.59
C GLY A 430 -5.88 16.06 15.88
N GLY A 431 -5.57 14.83 16.33
CA GLY A 431 -6.14 14.33 17.58
C GLY A 431 -7.66 14.21 17.54
N GLY A 432 -8.25 13.86 16.41
CA GLY A 432 -9.65 13.48 16.31
C GLY A 432 -10.68 14.58 16.59
N ASN A 433 -10.27 15.82 16.83
CA ASN A 433 -11.20 16.87 17.26
C ASN A 433 -11.83 17.70 16.12
N LEU A 434 -11.41 17.46 14.87
CA LEU A 434 -11.78 18.33 13.75
C LEU A 434 -12.92 17.78 12.88
N TYR A 435 -13.14 16.47 12.84
CA TYR A 435 -14.14 15.85 11.96
C TYR A 435 -15.07 14.90 12.72
N ASP A 436 -16.31 14.78 12.26
CA ASP A 436 -17.23 13.75 12.71
C ASP A 436 -17.10 12.48 11.86
N PHE A 437 -16.64 12.65 10.62
CA PHE A 437 -16.65 11.61 9.60
C PHE A 437 -15.45 11.74 8.68
N ALA A 438 -14.68 10.70 8.52
CA ALA A 438 -13.56 10.66 7.60
C ALA A 438 -13.75 9.55 6.57
N GLU A 439 -13.50 9.85 5.30
CA GLU A 439 -13.25 8.83 4.31
C GLU A 439 -11.86 8.27 4.56
N GLY A 440 -11.81 7.04 5.05
CA GLY A 440 -10.57 6.30 5.22
C GLY A 440 -10.41 5.33 4.06
N THR A 441 -9.41 5.54 3.25
CA THR A 441 -8.90 4.53 2.33
C THR A 441 -7.50 4.10 2.76
N PRO A 442 -7.31 3.56 3.98
CA PRO A 442 -6.05 2.91 4.26
C PRO A 442 -6.04 1.69 3.35
N ALA A 443 -5.26 1.74 2.34
CA ALA A 443 -5.03 0.62 1.48
C ALA A 443 -4.16 -0.36 2.27
N GLU A 444 -4.24 -1.60 2.23
CA GLU A 444 -4.16 -2.53 1.18
C GLU A 444 -3.26 -3.67 1.57
N GLY A 445 -3.63 -4.74 1.16
CA GLY A 445 -2.90 -5.97 1.37
C GLY A 445 -3.84 -7.00 1.98
N PRO A 446 -3.57 -8.29 1.85
CA PRO A 446 -4.43 -9.31 2.43
C PRO A 446 -4.27 -9.43 3.94
N GLY A 447 -3.23 -8.82 4.53
CA GLY A 447 -2.89 -8.97 5.93
C GLY A 447 -3.53 -7.95 6.85
N SER A 448 -3.81 -8.34 8.08
CA SER A 448 -4.44 -7.49 9.11
C SER A 448 -3.49 -6.46 9.73
N GLY A 449 -2.18 -6.66 9.65
CA GLY A 449 -1.19 -5.87 10.39
C GLY A 449 -1.23 -4.37 10.10
N TYR A 450 -1.72 -3.98 8.92
CA TYR A 450 -1.92 -2.57 8.59
C TYR A 450 -3.25 -2.01 9.12
N VAL A 451 -4.25 -2.87 9.25
CA VAL A 451 -5.65 -2.53 9.59
C VAL A 451 -5.84 -2.37 11.07
N LEU A 452 -5.20 -3.25 11.81
CA LEU A 452 -5.41 -3.43 13.23
C LEU A 452 -5.24 -2.14 14.03
N PRO A 453 -4.20 -1.32 13.81
CA PRO A 453 -4.00 -0.08 14.55
C PRO A 453 -5.15 0.92 14.41
N PHE A 454 -6.00 0.77 13.40
CA PHE A 454 -7.15 1.66 13.20
C PHE A 454 -8.36 1.28 14.04
N PHE A 455 -8.38 0.06 14.59
CA PHE A 455 -9.53 -0.47 15.34
C PHE A 455 -9.22 -0.89 16.78
N VAL A 456 -7.96 -0.91 17.21
CA VAL A 456 -7.63 -1.22 18.60
C VAL A 456 -7.63 0.05 19.45
N THR A 457 -8.17 -0.06 20.66
CA THR A 457 -8.39 1.07 21.57
C THR A 457 -7.10 1.53 22.22
N GLY A 458 -6.20 0.61 22.51
CA GLY A 458 -4.91 0.87 23.14
C GLY A 458 -3.78 0.10 22.47
N ALA A 459 -2.71 0.81 22.12
CA ALA A 459 -1.54 0.16 21.53
C ALA A 459 -0.80 -0.71 22.55
N PHE A 460 -0.88 -0.36 23.83
CA PHE A 460 -0.12 -1.00 24.89
C PHE A 460 -1.04 -1.44 26.04
N PRO A 461 -0.81 -2.66 26.60
CA PRO A 461 -1.41 -3.04 27.88
C PRO A 461 -0.99 -2.08 29.00
N ALA A 462 -1.82 -1.96 30.05
CA ALA A 462 -1.53 -1.09 31.18
C ALA A 462 -0.21 -1.41 31.89
N ASN A 463 0.21 -2.67 31.86
CA ASN A 463 1.45 -3.19 32.42
C ASN A 463 2.56 -3.39 31.38
N SER A 464 2.47 -2.78 30.22
CA SER A 464 3.46 -2.94 29.16
C SER A 464 4.86 -2.50 29.60
N THR A 465 5.83 -3.35 29.36
CA THR A 465 7.25 -3.06 29.52
C THR A 465 7.90 -2.52 28.25
N ASN A 466 7.11 -2.37 27.18
CA ASN A 466 7.58 -1.84 25.91
C ASN A 466 8.18 -0.44 26.09
N PRO A 467 9.42 -0.18 25.66
CA PRO A 467 10.04 1.13 25.80
C PRO A 467 9.21 2.27 25.22
N ILE A 468 8.45 2.02 24.16
CA ILE A 468 7.58 3.02 23.52
C ILE A 468 6.43 3.43 24.43
N ALA A 469 5.86 2.50 25.19
CA ALA A 469 4.71 2.75 26.05
C ALA A 469 4.99 3.84 27.10
N LYS A 470 6.24 4.01 27.48
CA LYS A 470 6.72 4.98 28.49
C LYS A 470 7.10 6.34 27.89
N THR A 471 7.14 6.48 26.57
CA THR A 471 7.42 7.76 25.92
C THR A 471 6.17 8.65 25.92
N PRO A 472 6.31 9.99 25.84
CA PRO A 472 5.17 10.90 25.64
C PRO A 472 4.30 10.51 24.43
N PHE A 473 4.91 9.89 23.43
CA PHE A 473 4.23 9.38 22.25
C PHE A 473 3.39 8.13 22.54
N GLY A 474 3.89 7.19 23.34
CA GLY A 474 3.16 6.00 23.74
C GLY A 474 1.93 6.33 24.59
N ILE A 475 2.06 7.28 25.51
CA ILE A 475 0.96 7.76 26.35
C ILE A 475 -0.10 8.48 25.51
N GLY A 476 0.34 9.31 24.52
CA GLY A 476 -0.57 9.98 23.58
C GLY A 476 -1.20 9.04 22.55
N TYR A 477 -0.56 7.91 22.27
CA TYR A 477 -0.96 6.96 21.26
C TYR A 477 -2.26 6.23 21.59
N ASN A 478 -2.53 5.95 22.84
CA ASN A 478 -3.82 5.41 23.29
C ASN A 478 -5.02 6.31 22.93
N LYS A 479 -4.77 7.52 22.39
CA LYS A 479 -5.80 8.50 22.02
C LYS A 479 -5.84 8.85 20.53
N VAL A 480 -4.85 8.41 19.72
CA VAL A 480 -4.58 9.08 18.41
C VAL A 480 -4.72 8.17 17.18
N VAL A 481 -4.70 6.85 17.29
CA VAL A 481 -4.53 5.97 16.10
C VAL A 481 -5.79 5.25 15.65
N ALA A 482 -6.72 4.99 16.51
CA ALA A 482 -8.01 4.53 16.05
C ALA A 482 -8.66 5.64 15.21
N LEU A 483 -8.75 5.48 13.88
CA LEU A 483 -9.36 6.47 12.99
C LEU A 483 -10.75 6.93 13.46
N GLY A 484 -11.50 6.01 14.07
CA GLY A 484 -12.78 6.31 14.70
C GLY A 484 -12.67 6.82 16.13
N ASN A 485 -11.48 6.91 16.69
CA ASN A 485 -11.23 7.34 18.06
C ASN A 485 -12.18 6.63 19.06
N HIS A 486 -12.41 5.33 18.86
CA HIS A 486 -13.36 4.53 19.63
C HIS A 486 -12.69 3.81 20.80
N SER A 487 -13.50 3.33 21.74
CA SER A 487 -13.07 2.47 22.84
C SER A 487 -14.02 1.27 22.94
N ASP A 488 -13.77 0.23 22.15
CA ASP A 488 -14.52 -1.02 22.14
C ASP A 488 -13.61 -2.19 22.52
N THR A 489 -13.68 -2.61 23.78
CA THR A 489 -12.85 -3.70 24.32
C THR A 489 -13.17 -5.05 23.69
N GLN A 490 -14.38 -5.22 23.15
CA GLN A 490 -14.74 -6.44 22.41
C GLN A 490 -13.98 -6.54 21.08
N VAL A 491 -13.83 -5.42 20.36
CA VAL A 491 -13.01 -5.36 19.16
C VAL A 491 -11.56 -5.70 19.47
N ASP A 492 -10.99 -5.11 20.54
CA ASP A 492 -9.63 -5.40 20.97
C ASP A 492 -9.43 -6.89 21.24
N THR A 493 -10.35 -7.48 21.99
CA THR A 493 -10.32 -8.91 22.35
C THR A 493 -10.35 -9.79 21.09
N LEU A 494 -11.26 -9.52 20.15
CA LEU A 494 -11.41 -10.28 18.91
C LEU A 494 -10.19 -10.17 18.01
N LEU A 495 -9.64 -8.95 17.85
CA LEU A 495 -8.50 -8.70 17.00
C LEU A 495 -7.21 -9.32 17.57
N TYR A 496 -6.94 -9.17 18.86
CA TYR A 496 -5.77 -9.78 19.49
C TYR A 496 -5.85 -11.31 19.51
N ALA A 497 -7.03 -11.89 19.74
CA ALA A 497 -7.25 -13.33 19.65
C ALA A 497 -7.04 -13.86 18.21
N ALA A 498 -7.36 -13.04 17.21
CA ALA A 498 -7.08 -13.37 15.80
C ALA A 498 -5.58 -13.34 15.48
N GLN A 499 -4.86 -12.31 15.96
CA GLN A 499 -3.40 -12.22 15.75
C GLN A 499 -2.64 -13.38 16.40
N ALA A 500 -3.03 -13.76 17.61
CA ALA A 500 -2.38 -14.84 18.36
C ALA A 500 -2.65 -16.23 17.78
N GLU A 501 -3.68 -16.41 16.95
CA GLU A 501 -4.06 -17.71 16.39
C GLU A 501 -3.03 -18.22 15.39
N THR A 502 -2.47 -19.39 15.65
CA THR A 502 -1.46 -20.03 14.78
C THR A 502 -2.07 -20.74 13.58
N ASN A 503 -3.26 -21.32 13.74
CA ASN A 503 -3.97 -21.96 12.64
C ASN A 503 -4.52 -20.91 11.67
N ALA A 504 -4.08 -20.94 10.41
CA ALA A 504 -4.43 -19.93 9.41
C ALA A 504 -5.94 -19.84 9.13
N THR A 505 -6.67 -20.96 9.15
CA THR A 505 -8.12 -21.00 8.92
C THR A 505 -8.87 -20.38 10.10
N LEU A 506 -8.54 -20.77 11.31
CA LEU A 506 -9.14 -20.22 12.53
C LEU A 506 -8.78 -18.75 12.69
N ARG A 507 -7.55 -18.36 12.37
CA ARG A 507 -7.12 -16.96 12.37
C ARG A 507 -8.00 -16.11 11.44
N LYS A 508 -8.23 -16.58 10.21
CA LYS A 508 -9.13 -15.93 9.27
C LYS A 508 -10.55 -15.78 9.84
N GLN A 509 -11.11 -16.84 10.42
CA GLN A 509 -12.45 -16.81 11.02
C GLN A 509 -12.55 -15.81 12.17
N LYS A 510 -11.53 -15.74 13.04
CA LYS A 510 -11.46 -14.76 14.13
C LYS A 510 -11.39 -13.33 13.62
N PHE A 511 -10.58 -13.05 12.59
CA PHE A 511 -10.56 -11.74 11.95
C PHE A 511 -11.89 -11.38 11.29
N GLN A 512 -12.58 -12.34 10.68
CA GLN A 512 -13.91 -12.14 10.11
C GLN A 512 -14.96 -11.83 11.18
N ALA A 513 -14.88 -12.48 12.35
CA ALA A 513 -15.76 -12.18 13.48
C ALA A 513 -15.55 -10.75 14.01
N ALA A 514 -14.28 -10.30 14.13
CA ALA A 514 -13.99 -8.92 14.50
C ALA A 514 -14.56 -7.92 13.48
N THR A 515 -14.39 -8.20 12.19
CA THR A 515 -14.94 -7.34 11.12
C THR A 515 -16.48 -7.30 11.18
N ALA A 516 -17.12 -8.43 11.41
CA ALA A 516 -18.57 -8.49 11.56
C ALA A 516 -19.08 -7.61 12.70
N HIS A 517 -18.40 -7.61 13.85
CA HIS A 517 -18.73 -6.74 14.98
C HIS A 517 -18.51 -5.26 14.66
N ILE A 518 -17.37 -4.90 14.06
CA ILE A 518 -17.06 -3.53 13.63
C ILE A 518 -18.16 -2.98 12.72
N GLN A 519 -18.61 -3.78 11.75
CA GLN A 519 -19.66 -3.41 10.81
C GLN A 519 -21.03 -3.32 11.46
N ALA A 520 -21.39 -4.28 12.32
CA ALA A 520 -22.68 -4.33 12.98
C ALA A 520 -22.90 -3.17 13.95
N THR A 521 -21.82 -2.63 14.52
CA THR A 521 -21.87 -1.48 15.45
C THR A 521 -21.69 -0.13 14.73
N GLY A 522 -21.46 -0.16 13.41
CA GLY A 522 -21.22 1.04 12.61
C GLY A 522 -19.89 1.75 12.92
N MET A 523 -18.95 1.07 13.57
CA MET A 523 -17.62 1.64 13.86
C MET A 523 -16.85 1.95 12.58
N ALA A 524 -17.07 1.17 11.54
CA ALA A 524 -16.71 1.48 10.18
C ALA A 524 -17.85 1.10 9.22
N ILE A 525 -18.14 1.96 8.29
CA ILE A 525 -19.24 1.81 7.33
C ILE A 525 -18.65 1.41 5.98
N PRO A 526 -19.03 0.24 5.42
CA PRO A 526 -18.57 -0.19 4.11
C PRO A 526 -18.96 0.81 3.02
N THR A 527 -17.99 1.13 2.16
CA THR A 527 -18.20 1.98 0.98
C THR A 527 -17.73 1.26 -0.30
N LEU A 528 -17.41 2.00 -1.32
CA LEU A 528 -16.89 1.45 -2.58
C LEU A 528 -15.37 1.30 -2.52
N HIS A 529 -14.88 0.15 -2.96
CA HIS A 529 -13.46 -0.06 -3.22
C HIS A 529 -13.10 0.57 -4.56
N THR A 530 -11.98 1.27 -4.58
CA THR A 530 -11.48 1.99 -5.74
C THR A 530 -10.19 1.34 -6.26
N ALA A 531 -9.91 1.54 -7.54
CA ALA A 531 -8.71 1.06 -8.20
C ALA A 531 -7.91 2.22 -8.77
N THR A 532 -6.62 2.00 -8.98
CA THR A 532 -5.75 2.88 -9.77
C THR A 532 -5.57 2.28 -11.16
N TYR A 533 -5.63 3.12 -12.17
CA TYR A 533 -5.44 2.78 -13.56
C TYR A 533 -4.21 3.50 -14.09
N THR A 534 -3.32 2.81 -14.77
CA THR A 534 -2.23 3.44 -15.51
C THR A 534 -2.43 3.19 -16.99
N PHE A 535 -2.45 4.26 -17.77
CA PHE A 535 -2.48 4.20 -19.22
C PHE A 535 -1.10 4.53 -19.77
N VAL A 536 -0.63 3.70 -20.68
CA VAL A 536 0.67 3.85 -21.35
C VAL A 536 0.43 4.13 -22.81
N ASN A 537 1.02 5.21 -23.35
CA ASN A 537 0.95 5.54 -24.76
C ASN A 537 1.71 4.50 -25.57
N LYS A 538 1.09 3.96 -26.63
CA LYS A 538 1.70 2.92 -27.46
C LYS A 538 2.92 3.40 -28.26
N LYS A 539 3.00 4.72 -28.56
CA LYS A 539 4.17 5.31 -29.23
C LYS A 539 5.43 5.24 -28.36
N SER A 540 5.29 5.16 -27.04
CA SER A 540 6.41 5.00 -26.10
C SER A 540 7.13 3.66 -26.26
N LYS A 541 6.50 2.67 -26.92
CA LYS A 541 7.02 1.31 -27.13
C LYS A 541 7.51 0.62 -25.84
N LEU A 542 6.92 0.92 -24.70
CA LEU A 542 7.29 0.32 -23.41
C LEU A 542 6.91 -1.16 -23.37
N LYS A 543 7.82 -1.97 -22.88
CA LYS A 543 7.72 -3.42 -22.69
C LYS A 543 8.05 -3.79 -21.25
N GLY A 544 7.75 -5.02 -20.87
CA GLY A 544 8.11 -5.55 -19.55
C GLY A 544 7.19 -5.11 -18.41
N ILE A 545 6.21 -4.28 -18.66
CA ILE A 545 5.25 -3.83 -17.62
C ILE A 545 4.47 -5.03 -17.08
N GLY A 546 4.52 -5.20 -15.75
CA GLY A 546 3.85 -6.32 -15.08
C GLY A 546 4.52 -7.69 -15.26
N LEU A 547 5.69 -7.76 -15.89
CA LEU A 547 6.40 -9.00 -16.18
C LEU A 547 7.64 -9.22 -15.29
N LEU A 548 7.90 -8.35 -14.32
CA LEU A 548 9.03 -8.52 -13.42
C LEU A 548 8.90 -9.84 -12.65
N LYS A 549 9.95 -10.66 -12.70
CA LYS A 549 10.03 -11.92 -11.97
C LYS A 549 10.98 -11.80 -10.80
N ASN A 550 10.65 -12.48 -9.72
CA ASN A 550 11.58 -12.70 -8.62
C ASN A 550 12.72 -13.63 -9.04
N PRO A 551 13.81 -13.67 -8.26
CA PRO A 551 14.89 -14.64 -8.49
C PRO A 551 14.42 -16.10 -8.52
N ASP A 552 13.32 -16.45 -7.85
CA ASP A 552 12.68 -17.77 -7.87
C ASP A 552 11.79 -18.01 -9.12
N GLY A 553 11.80 -17.10 -10.09
CA GLY A 553 11.03 -17.17 -11.34
C GLY A 553 9.55 -16.79 -11.21
N LYS A 554 9.04 -16.54 -10.00
CA LYS A 554 7.63 -16.12 -9.81
C LYS A 554 7.43 -14.68 -10.23
N THR A 555 6.32 -14.42 -10.92
CA THR A 555 5.99 -13.07 -11.34
C THR A 555 5.64 -12.21 -10.13
N PHE A 556 6.30 -11.09 -10.02
CA PHE A 556 5.94 -10.01 -9.11
C PHE A 556 4.51 -9.55 -9.38
N ALA A 557 3.84 -8.98 -8.39
CA ALA A 557 2.50 -8.41 -8.56
C ALA A 557 2.52 -6.87 -8.68
N PRO A 558 3.23 -6.29 -9.64
CA PRO A 558 3.49 -4.85 -9.63
C PRO A 558 2.26 -4.01 -9.98
N THR A 559 1.27 -4.62 -10.63
CA THR A 559 0.12 -3.89 -11.18
C THR A 559 -1.17 -4.06 -10.39
N ARG A 560 -1.17 -4.91 -9.35
CA ARG A 560 -2.41 -5.24 -8.61
C ARG A 560 -2.58 -4.48 -7.30
N ASP A 561 -1.60 -3.70 -6.93
CA ASP A 561 -1.63 -2.83 -5.76
C ASP A 561 -1.84 -1.37 -6.18
N ILE A 562 -2.34 -0.54 -5.27
CA ILE A 562 -2.43 0.92 -5.44
C ILE A 562 -1.06 1.60 -5.65
N LYS A 563 0.01 0.86 -5.63
CA LYS A 563 1.40 1.34 -5.77
C LYS A 563 1.74 1.93 -7.14
N GLY A 564 0.83 1.84 -8.11
CA GLY A 564 1.16 2.17 -9.50
C GLY A 564 2.02 1.09 -10.17
N LEU A 565 2.64 1.44 -11.28
CA LEU A 565 3.48 0.51 -12.04
C LEU A 565 4.85 0.33 -11.38
N GLU A 566 5.33 -0.90 -11.40
CA GLU A 566 6.71 -1.25 -11.08
C GLU A 566 7.59 -1.05 -12.33
N TRP A 567 8.55 -0.15 -12.25
CA TRP A 567 9.37 0.26 -13.39
C TRP A 567 10.68 -0.50 -13.53
N THR A 568 11.06 -1.32 -12.54
CA THR A 568 12.35 -2.05 -12.51
C THR A 568 12.59 -2.91 -13.75
N GLY A 569 11.55 -3.63 -14.18
CA GLY A 569 11.63 -4.53 -15.34
C GLY A 569 11.16 -3.90 -16.65
N VAL A 570 10.88 -2.59 -16.68
CA VAL A 570 10.36 -1.90 -17.87
C VAL A 570 11.51 -1.42 -18.74
N TRP A 571 11.34 -1.57 -20.06
CA TRP A 571 12.30 -1.12 -21.07
C TRP A 571 11.59 -0.55 -22.29
N GLN A 572 12.28 0.28 -23.04
CA GLN A 572 11.78 0.92 -24.25
C GLN A 572 12.36 0.22 -25.48
N GLU A 573 11.47 -0.30 -26.32
CA GLU A 573 11.86 -0.88 -27.61
C GLU A 573 12.27 0.24 -28.56
N ARG A 574 13.50 0.18 -29.05
CA ARG A 574 14.09 1.17 -29.94
C ARG A 574 13.79 0.90 -31.41
#